data_a21bafba02fc369fdd85d7048638c8b4
#
_entry.id   a21bafba02fc369fdd85d7048638c8b4
#
_cell.length_a   1.000
_cell.length_b   1.000
_cell.length_c   1.000
_cell.angle_alpha   90.00
_cell.angle_beta   90.00
_cell.angle_gamma   90.00
#
_symmetry.space_group_name_H-M   'P 1'
#
loop_
_entity.id
_entity.type
_entity.pdbx_description
1 polymer ?
#
loop_
_entity_poly.entity_id
_entity_poly.type
_entity_poly.pdbx_seq_one_letter_code
_entity_poly.pdbx_strand_id
1 'polypeptide(L)'
;KALGSQTDLLKAKKTELTSKIKLQTDAIKLQQTNLTAQKQKLTELIEKEDKAKQKVAELTKAHEDSVKATGKDSEESQKLNAQLEEAKEAHAKATNAVKKQEDAIAKNTVKLNESKAALTEQNTALKNTEEELTNAEKKWTVFGQEIKTAGSNMDEAGNKTISLGDVIKANLISSAIISGVKELANGIKELAKGAISVGMDFESGMSQVAATMGMTTQEIAGGSEA
;
A
#
# COMPACT_ATOMS: atom_id res chain seq x y z
N LYS A 1 8.59 -25.70 -28.08
CA LYS A 1 8.53 -25.85 -26.60
C LYS A 1 8.93 -24.53 -25.88
N ALA A 2 10.10 -23.92 -26.23
CA ALA A 2 10.58 -22.73 -25.54
C ALA A 2 9.59 -21.53 -25.60
N LEU A 3 8.98 -21.27 -26.75
CA LEU A 3 8.04 -20.17 -26.95
C LEU A 3 6.72 -20.39 -26.19
N GLY A 4 6.20 -21.63 -26.17
CA GLY A 4 5.03 -21.99 -25.36
C GLY A 4 5.29 -21.82 -23.87
N SER A 5 6.46 -22.26 -23.39
CA SER A 5 6.88 -22.08 -22.01
C SER A 5 7.01 -20.59 -21.61
N GLN A 6 7.47 -19.73 -22.53
CA GLN A 6 7.54 -18.28 -22.30
C GLN A 6 6.15 -17.65 -22.18
N THR A 7 5.23 -18.04 -23.04
CA THR A 7 3.84 -17.56 -22.99
C THR A 7 3.15 -17.98 -21.68
N ASP A 8 3.35 -19.23 -21.25
CA ASP A 8 2.79 -19.75 -20.00
C ASP A 8 3.36 -19.00 -18.78
N LEU A 9 4.66 -18.69 -18.81
CA LEU A 9 5.33 -17.90 -17.75
C LEU A 9 4.78 -16.48 -17.67
N LEU A 10 4.57 -15.83 -18.82
CA LEU A 10 3.98 -14.49 -18.89
C LEU A 10 2.51 -14.48 -18.40
N LYS A 11 1.73 -15.51 -18.72
CA LYS A 11 0.36 -15.68 -18.19
C LYS A 11 0.35 -15.85 -16.68
N ALA A 12 1.25 -16.65 -16.14
CA ALA A 12 1.39 -16.83 -14.69
C ALA A 12 1.78 -15.51 -14.02
N LYS A 13 2.76 -14.78 -14.56
CA LYS A 13 3.17 -13.45 -14.07
C LYS A 13 2.04 -12.44 -14.12
N LYS A 14 1.24 -12.41 -15.20
CA LYS A 14 0.06 -11.56 -15.32
C LYS A 14 -0.95 -11.85 -14.22
N THR A 15 -1.25 -13.13 -13.98
CA THR A 15 -2.20 -13.55 -12.94
C THR A 15 -1.70 -13.15 -11.54
N GLU A 16 -0.42 -13.34 -11.26
CA GLU A 16 0.20 -12.94 -9.99
C GLU A 16 0.12 -11.43 -9.78
N LEU A 17 0.51 -10.63 -10.79
CA LEU A 17 0.43 -9.16 -10.74
C LEU A 17 -1.01 -8.68 -10.53
N THR A 18 -1.97 -9.27 -11.24
CA THR A 18 -3.39 -8.93 -11.09
C THR A 18 -3.88 -9.18 -9.66
N SER A 19 -3.48 -10.30 -9.07
CA SER A 19 -3.83 -10.64 -7.68
C SER A 19 -3.17 -9.66 -6.69
N LYS A 20 -1.90 -9.33 -6.87
CA LYS A 20 -1.19 -8.35 -6.04
C LYS A 20 -1.81 -6.96 -6.13
N ILE A 21 -2.16 -6.50 -7.32
CA ILE A 21 -2.84 -5.22 -7.55
C ILE A 21 -4.18 -5.18 -6.83
N LYS A 22 -4.96 -6.26 -6.86
CA LYS A 22 -6.23 -6.34 -6.14
C LYS A 22 -6.00 -6.19 -4.63
N LEU A 23 -5.12 -7.00 -4.05
CA LEU A 23 -4.80 -6.93 -2.62
C LEU A 23 -4.28 -5.55 -2.21
N GLN A 24 -3.38 -4.96 -3.00
CA GLN A 24 -2.85 -3.61 -2.75
C GLN A 24 -3.95 -2.54 -2.83
N THR A 25 -4.87 -2.67 -3.77
CA THR A 25 -6.01 -1.76 -3.92
C THR A 25 -6.93 -1.81 -2.70
N ASP A 26 -7.23 -3.02 -2.22
CA ASP A 26 -8.07 -3.21 -1.03
C ASP A 26 -7.37 -2.69 0.23
N ALA A 27 -6.08 -2.93 0.36
CA ALA A 27 -5.26 -2.36 1.43
C ALA A 27 -5.26 -0.82 1.43
N ILE A 28 -5.13 -0.19 0.26
CA ILE A 28 -5.20 1.27 0.11
C ILE A 28 -6.58 1.81 0.53
N LYS A 29 -7.67 1.14 0.16
CA LYS A 29 -9.02 1.54 0.59
C LYS A 29 -9.15 1.51 2.12
N LEU A 30 -8.66 0.45 2.75
CA LEU A 30 -8.68 0.33 4.21
C LEU A 30 -7.82 1.43 4.87
N GLN A 31 -6.62 1.70 4.35
CA GLN A 31 -5.78 2.81 4.84
C GLN A 31 -6.48 4.17 4.71
N GLN A 32 -7.21 4.41 3.61
CA GLN A 32 -7.98 5.64 3.42
C GLN A 32 -9.12 5.77 4.43
N THR A 33 -9.85 4.70 4.69
CA THR A 33 -10.92 4.66 5.69
C THR A 33 -10.37 4.95 7.09
N ASN A 34 -9.27 4.30 7.46
CA ASN A 34 -8.60 4.52 8.74
C ASN A 34 -8.08 5.96 8.88
N LEU A 35 -7.53 6.53 7.81
CA LEU A 35 -7.06 7.91 7.82
C LEU A 35 -8.24 8.89 8.00
N THR A 36 -9.39 8.61 7.43
CA THR A 36 -10.61 9.38 7.63
C THR A 36 -11.08 9.33 9.08
N ALA A 37 -11.12 8.15 9.68
CA ALA A 37 -11.48 7.97 11.10
C ALA A 37 -10.48 8.69 12.03
N GLN A 38 -9.19 8.64 11.73
CA GLN A 38 -8.17 9.37 12.49
C GLN A 38 -8.35 10.89 12.41
N LYS A 39 -8.74 11.42 11.25
CA LYS A 39 -9.06 12.85 11.09
C LYS A 39 -10.30 13.26 11.88
N GLN A 40 -11.33 12.41 11.91
CA GLN A 40 -12.52 12.65 12.77
C GLN A 40 -12.13 12.69 14.24
N LYS A 41 -11.34 11.71 14.69
CA LYS A 41 -10.82 11.69 16.06
C LYS A 41 -9.96 12.93 16.39
N LEU A 42 -9.17 13.42 15.43
CA LEU A 42 -8.43 14.67 15.61
C LEU A 42 -9.38 15.86 15.88
N THR A 43 -10.46 15.97 15.11
CA THR A 43 -11.47 17.02 15.33
C THR A 43 -12.04 16.97 16.74
N GLU A 44 -12.42 15.76 17.22
CA GLU A 44 -12.91 15.59 18.59
C GLU A 44 -11.87 15.96 19.67
N LEU A 45 -10.61 15.66 19.41
CA LEU A 45 -9.51 16.01 20.33
C LEU A 45 -9.28 17.53 20.36
N ILE A 46 -9.37 18.21 19.22
CA ILE A 46 -9.27 19.68 19.13
C ILE A 46 -10.41 20.33 19.91
N GLU A 47 -11.65 19.84 19.78
CA GLU A 47 -12.79 20.33 20.56
C GLU A 47 -12.60 20.15 22.07
N LYS A 48 -12.00 19.03 22.49
CA LYS A 48 -11.67 18.79 23.90
C LYS A 48 -10.56 19.74 24.40
N GLU A 49 -9.55 19.98 23.57
CA GLU A 49 -8.49 20.92 23.88
C GLU A 49 -9.04 22.35 24.04
N ASP A 50 -9.90 22.80 23.11
CA ASP A 50 -10.53 24.12 23.17
C ASP A 50 -11.37 24.29 24.43
N LYS A 51 -12.18 23.27 24.81
CA LYS A 51 -12.92 23.29 26.07
C LYS A 51 -12.02 23.36 27.30
N ALA A 52 -10.93 22.61 27.29
CA ALA A 52 -9.95 22.64 28.37
C ALA A 52 -9.26 24.03 28.47
N LYS A 53 -8.91 24.61 27.32
CA LYS A 53 -8.34 25.95 27.22
C LYS A 53 -9.30 27.04 27.75
N GLN A 54 -10.58 26.96 27.36
CA GLN A 54 -11.63 27.85 27.88
C GLN A 54 -11.76 27.73 29.41
N LYS A 55 -11.75 26.49 29.93
CA LYS A 55 -11.82 26.26 31.38
C LYS A 55 -10.63 26.86 32.13
N VAL A 56 -9.43 26.79 31.57
CA VAL A 56 -8.23 27.47 32.13
C VAL A 56 -8.46 28.97 32.16
N ALA A 57 -8.96 29.57 31.08
CA ALA A 57 -9.19 31.02 31.02
C ALA A 57 -10.27 31.46 32.03
N GLU A 58 -11.37 30.73 32.16
CA GLU A 58 -12.43 31.00 33.14
C GLU A 58 -11.90 30.92 34.57
N LEU A 59 -11.17 29.86 34.92
CA LEU A 59 -10.62 29.67 36.25
C LEU A 59 -9.50 30.68 36.57
N THR A 60 -8.70 31.06 35.57
CA THR A 60 -7.72 32.11 35.73
C THR A 60 -8.36 33.43 36.15
N LYS A 61 -9.43 33.85 35.43
CA LYS A 61 -10.19 35.04 35.74
C LYS A 61 -10.85 34.96 37.10
N ALA A 62 -11.51 33.87 37.41
CA ALA A 62 -12.19 33.66 38.70
C ALA A 62 -11.19 33.71 39.87
N HIS A 63 -10.01 33.09 39.72
CA HIS A 63 -8.96 33.15 40.73
C HIS A 63 -8.42 34.55 40.90
N GLU A 64 -8.13 35.30 39.81
CA GLU A 64 -7.68 36.69 39.87
C GLU A 64 -8.70 37.61 40.59
N ASP A 65 -9.98 37.46 40.28
CA ASP A 65 -11.06 38.24 40.88
C ASP A 65 -11.24 37.87 42.35
N SER A 66 -11.14 36.60 42.75
CA SER A 66 -11.15 36.16 44.15
C SER A 66 -9.95 36.74 44.93
N VAL A 67 -8.76 36.65 44.36
CA VAL A 67 -7.53 37.23 45.00
C VAL A 67 -7.67 38.73 45.25
N LYS A 68 -8.27 39.45 44.28
CA LYS A 68 -8.52 40.89 44.44
C LYS A 68 -9.55 41.21 45.53
N ALA A 69 -10.57 40.38 45.64
CA ALA A 69 -11.68 40.59 46.58
C ALA A 69 -11.37 40.15 48.01
N THR A 70 -10.73 39.02 48.19
CA THR A 70 -10.55 38.36 49.51
C THR A 70 -9.10 38.07 49.90
N GLY A 71 -8.15 38.35 49.02
CA GLY A 71 -6.72 38.04 49.19
C GLY A 71 -6.37 36.62 48.75
N LYS A 72 -5.08 36.41 48.47
CA LYS A 72 -4.59 35.13 47.92
C LYS A 72 -4.66 33.95 48.91
N ASP A 73 -4.67 34.26 50.21
CA ASP A 73 -4.65 33.27 51.28
C ASP A 73 -6.08 32.89 51.74
N SER A 74 -7.13 33.46 51.14
CA SER A 74 -8.50 33.04 51.39
C SER A 74 -8.75 31.61 50.93
N GLU A 75 -9.59 30.88 51.63
CA GLU A 75 -9.98 29.48 51.29
C GLU A 75 -10.49 29.39 49.85
N GLU A 76 -11.30 30.37 49.41
CA GLU A 76 -11.84 30.45 48.07
C GLU A 76 -10.75 30.61 47.01
N SER A 77 -9.79 31.54 47.22
CA SER A 77 -8.66 31.75 46.31
C SER A 77 -7.76 30.52 46.21
N GLN A 78 -7.49 29.84 47.32
CA GLN A 78 -6.71 28.60 47.34
C GLN A 78 -7.42 27.48 46.59
N LYS A 79 -8.76 27.32 46.76
CA LYS A 79 -9.56 26.34 46.05
C LYS A 79 -9.57 26.60 44.54
N LEU A 80 -9.77 27.85 44.14
CA LEU A 80 -9.73 28.23 42.71
C LEU A 80 -8.35 28.02 42.11
N ASN A 81 -7.26 28.28 42.86
CA ASN A 81 -5.91 27.99 42.40
C ASN A 81 -5.70 26.47 42.19
N ALA A 82 -6.16 25.62 43.10
CA ALA A 82 -6.07 24.16 42.92
C ALA A 82 -6.84 23.69 41.66
N GLN A 83 -8.05 24.22 41.46
CA GLN A 83 -8.83 23.91 40.24
C GLN A 83 -8.18 24.42 38.96
N LEU A 84 -7.52 25.58 39.02
CA LEU A 84 -6.77 26.14 37.90
C LEU A 84 -5.58 25.26 37.52
N GLU A 85 -4.81 24.78 38.48
CA GLU A 85 -3.68 23.87 38.22
C GLU A 85 -4.18 22.54 37.63
N GLU A 86 -5.26 21.98 38.14
CA GLU A 86 -5.89 20.78 37.55
C GLU A 86 -6.35 21.04 36.10
N ALA A 87 -6.97 22.19 35.83
CA ALA A 87 -7.40 22.55 34.49
C ALA A 87 -6.22 22.76 33.51
N LYS A 88 -5.12 23.36 33.97
CA LYS A 88 -3.87 23.48 33.19
C LYS A 88 -3.28 22.12 32.85
N GLU A 89 -3.26 21.19 33.81
CA GLU A 89 -2.80 19.83 33.56
C GLU A 89 -3.70 19.12 32.54
N ALA A 90 -5.04 19.26 32.67
CA ALA A 90 -5.98 18.70 31.71
C ALA A 90 -5.81 19.29 30.31
N HIS A 91 -5.58 20.59 30.19
CA HIS A 91 -5.29 21.24 28.91
C HIS A 91 -3.97 20.73 28.31
N ALA A 92 -2.90 20.62 29.09
CA ALA A 92 -1.63 20.07 28.62
C ALA A 92 -1.77 18.61 28.11
N LYS A 93 -2.56 17.80 28.80
CA LYS A 93 -2.87 16.42 28.33
C LYS A 93 -3.64 16.43 27.02
N ALA A 94 -4.62 17.32 26.86
CA ALA A 94 -5.39 17.47 25.63
C ALA A 94 -4.52 17.91 24.44
N THR A 95 -3.66 18.92 24.63
CA THR A 95 -2.70 19.40 23.63
C THR A 95 -1.75 18.28 23.20
N ASN A 96 -1.23 17.50 24.14
CA ASN A 96 -0.39 16.35 23.82
C ASN A 96 -1.13 15.26 23.03
N ALA A 97 -2.42 15.04 23.32
CA ALA A 97 -3.23 14.09 22.58
C ALA A 97 -3.49 14.54 21.13
N VAL A 98 -3.77 15.83 20.91
CA VAL A 98 -3.87 16.45 19.57
C VAL A 98 -2.58 16.22 18.79
N LYS A 99 -1.44 16.61 19.36
CA LYS A 99 -0.13 16.45 18.71
C LYS A 99 0.17 15.00 18.32
N LYS A 100 -0.06 14.05 19.23
CA LYS A 100 0.13 12.62 18.95
C LYS A 100 -0.75 12.14 17.80
N GLN A 101 -1.98 12.62 17.73
CA GLN A 101 -2.91 12.27 16.65
C GLN A 101 -2.49 12.87 15.31
N GLU A 102 -2.01 14.11 15.30
CA GLU A 102 -1.44 14.77 14.11
C GLU A 102 -0.23 13.99 13.57
N ASP A 103 0.70 13.61 14.46
CA ASP A 103 1.87 12.82 14.11
C ASP A 103 1.47 11.44 13.51
N ALA A 104 0.45 10.80 14.08
CA ALA A 104 -0.08 9.53 13.56
C ALA A 104 -0.70 9.71 12.16
N ILE A 105 -1.48 10.76 11.95
CA ILE A 105 -2.06 11.10 10.64
C ILE A 105 -0.95 11.37 9.61
N ALA A 106 0.07 12.14 9.97
CA ALA A 106 1.19 12.42 9.09
C ALA A 106 1.91 11.14 8.64
N LYS A 107 2.25 10.26 9.59
CA LYS A 107 2.88 8.96 9.30
C LYS A 107 2.02 8.08 8.40
N ASN A 108 0.72 7.99 8.68
CA ASN A 108 -0.19 7.17 7.89
C ASN A 108 -0.43 7.75 6.49
N THR A 109 -0.39 9.07 6.34
CA THR A 109 -0.45 9.74 5.04
C THR A 109 0.76 9.39 4.18
N VAL A 110 1.97 9.39 4.77
CA VAL A 110 3.18 8.96 4.05
C VAL A 110 3.04 7.52 3.58
N LYS A 111 2.67 6.59 4.48
CA LYS A 111 2.47 5.17 4.14
C LYS A 111 1.42 4.96 3.04
N LEU A 112 0.32 5.73 3.07
CA LEU A 112 -0.70 5.68 2.03
C LEU A 112 -0.13 6.12 0.66
N ASN A 113 0.69 7.16 0.64
CA ASN A 113 1.33 7.63 -0.60
C ASN A 113 2.34 6.61 -1.15
N GLU A 114 3.13 5.98 -0.28
CA GLU A 114 4.03 4.88 -0.65
C GLU A 114 3.26 3.69 -1.22
N SER A 115 2.15 3.30 -0.59
CA SER A 115 1.27 2.24 -1.09
C SER A 115 0.68 2.57 -2.46
N LYS A 116 0.30 3.82 -2.71
CA LYS A 116 -0.20 4.28 -4.01
C LYS A 116 0.90 4.28 -5.07
N ALA A 117 2.12 4.69 -4.72
CA ALA A 117 3.27 4.63 -5.62
C ALA A 117 3.58 3.18 -6.03
N ALA A 118 3.63 2.26 -5.07
CA ALA A 118 3.83 0.84 -5.34
C ALA A 118 2.71 0.26 -6.23
N LEU A 119 1.45 0.66 -6.04
CA LEU A 119 0.35 0.26 -6.92
C LEU A 119 0.55 0.76 -8.37
N THR A 120 1.05 1.98 -8.53
CA THR A 120 1.37 2.53 -9.86
C THR A 120 2.46 1.73 -10.56
N GLU A 121 3.52 1.36 -9.83
CA GLU A 121 4.60 0.51 -10.35
C GLU A 121 4.08 -0.89 -10.75
N GLN A 122 3.23 -1.49 -9.93
CA GLN A 122 2.61 -2.79 -10.23
C GLN A 122 1.72 -2.72 -11.48
N ASN A 123 0.93 -1.66 -11.64
CA ASN A 123 0.12 -1.45 -12.84
C ASN A 123 0.98 -1.26 -14.10
N THR A 124 2.11 -0.56 -14.01
CA THR A 124 3.08 -0.42 -15.09
C THR A 124 3.69 -1.77 -15.44
N ALA A 125 4.09 -2.56 -14.44
CA ALA A 125 4.62 -3.91 -14.65
C ALA A 125 3.58 -4.85 -15.28
N LEU A 126 2.31 -4.74 -14.90
CA LEU A 126 1.22 -5.50 -15.51
C LEU A 126 1.05 -5.13 -16.99
N LYS A 127 1.01 -3.84 -17.31
CA LYS A 127 0.92 -3.35 -18.69
C LYS A 127 2.06 -3.87 -19.54
N ASN A 128 3.31 -3.75 -19.08
CA ASN A 128 4.47 -4.27 -19.78
C ASN A 128 4.38 -5.79 -20.00
N THR A 129 3.92 -6.54 -19.00
CA THR A 129 3.72 -7.98 -19.11
C THR A 129 2.64 -8.34 -20.14
N GLU A 130 1.58 -7.56 -20.24
CA GLU A 130 0.52 -7.74 -21.25
C GLU A 130 1.02 -7.44 -22.67
N GLU A 131 1.85 -6.42 -22.84
CA GLU A 131 2.49 -6.10 -24.12
C GLU A 131 3.46 -7.23 -24.54
N GLU A 132 4.29 -7.72 -23.61
CA GLU A 132 5.20 -8.85 -23.85
C GLU A 132 4.43 -10.12 -24.21
N LEU A 133 3.32 -10.41 -23.53
CA LEU A 133 2.45 -11.54 -23.79
C LEU A 133 1.85 -11.44 -25.21
N THR A 134 1.32 -10.28 -25.56
CA THR A 134 0.75 -10.02 -26.89
C THR A 134 1.80 -10.23 -27.99
N ASN A 135 3.04 -9.76 -27.77
CA ASN A 135 4.14 -9.94 -28.72
C ASN A 135 4.57 -11.41 -28.83
N ALA A 136 4.59 -12.14 -27.72
CA ALA A 136 4.89 -13.57 -27.70
C ALA A 136 3.82 -14.39 -28.45
N GLU A 137 2.54 -14.07 -28.25
CA GLU A 137 1.42 -14.70 -28.94
C GLU A 137 1.44 -14.43 -30.45
N LYS A 138 1.75 -13.20 -30.89
CA LYS A 138 1.93 -12.86 -32.31
C LYS A 138 3.07 -13.68 -32.91
N LYS A 139 4.24 -13.76 -32.26
CA LYS A 139 5.36 -14.58 -32.73
C LYS A 139 4.99 -16.06 -32.85
N TRP A 140 4.19 -16.58 -31.91
CA TRP A 140 3.70 -17.95 -31.95
C TRP A 140 2.79 -18.19 -33.15
N THR A 141 1.90 -17.25 -33.46
CA THR A 141 1.00 -17.33 -34.60
C THR A 141 1.77 -17.32 -35.93
N VAL A 142 2.75 -16.42 -36.08
CA VAL A 142 3.61 -16.35 -37.27
C VAL A 142 4.40 -17.67 -37.44
N PHE A 143 5.01 -18.15 -36.37
CA PHE A 143 5.74 -19.43 -36.38
C PHE A 143 4.85 -20.62 -36.78
N GLY A 144 3.62 -20.63 -36.26
CA GLY A 144 2.63 -21.68 -36.65
C GLY A 144 2.25 -21.60 -38.11
N GLN A 145 2.13 -20.42 -38.71
CA GLN A 145 1.88 -20.22 -40.14
C GLN A 145 3.10 -20.64 -40.99
N GLU A 146 4.32 -20.28 -40.56
CA GLU A 146 5.55 -20.71 -41.26
C GLU A 146 5.73 -22.22 -41.26
N ILE A 147 5.42 -22.90 -40.15
CA ILE A 147 5.42 -24.38 -40.10
C ILE A 147 4.41 -24.96 -41.06
N LYS A 148 3.20 -24.40 -41.11
CA LYS A 148 2.13 -24.85 -41.99
C LYS A 148 2.49 -24.69 -43.45
N THR A 149 3.09 -23.54 -43.81
CA THR A 149 3.58 -23.24 -45.17
C THR A 149 4.74 -24.20 -45.56
N ALA A 150 5.69 -24.40 -44.63
CA ALA A 150 6.78 -25.36 -44.87
C ALA A 150 6.27 -26.81 -45.04
N GLY A 151 5.22 -27.20 -44.27
CA GLY A 151 4.58 -28.52 -44.42
C GLY A 151 3.89 -28.70 -45.78
N SER A 152 3.15 -27.69 -46.26
CA SER A 152 2.52 -27.75 -47.59
C SER A 152 3.54 -27.73 -48.74
N ASN A 153 4.63 -27.02 -48.63
CA ASN A 153 5.71 -27.00 -49.63
C ASN A 153 6.50 -28.36 -49.65
N MET A 154 6.49 -29.10 -48.55
CA MET A 154 7.10 -30.43 -48.47
C MET A 154 6.23 -31.51 -49.17
N ASP A 155 4.92 -31.34 -49.14
CA ASP A 155 4.00 -32.25 -49.87
C ASP A 155 4.08 -32.08 -51.40
N GLU A 156 4.40 -30.87 -51.88
CA GLU A 156 4.59 -30.60 -53.32
C GLU A 156 6.00 -31.00 -53.84
N ALA A 157 7.04 -30.97 -52.96
CA ALA A 157 8.44 -31.21 -53.39
C ALA A 157 8.94 -32.64 -53.20
N GLY A 158 8.18 -33.57 -52.70
CA GLY A 158 8.33 -35.05 -52.73
C GLY A 158 9.67 -35.69 -52.32
N ASN A 159 10.74 -34.94 -51.92
CA ASN A 159 12.03 -35.56 -51.64
C ASN A 159 13.10 -34.69 -50.92
N LYS A 160 12.77 -33.98 -49.87
CA LYS A 160 13.79 -33.52 -48.93
C LYS A 160 13.25 -33.46 -47.53
N THR A 161 13.57 -34.48 -46.75
CA THR A 161 13.33 -34.53 -45.29
C THR A 161 14.20 -33.50 -44.58
N ILE A 162 13.75 -32.24 -44.52
CA ILE A 162 14.21 -31.33 -43.48
C ILE A 162 13.41 -31.65 -42.25
N SER A 163 14.06 -32.25 -41.28
CA SER A 163 13.36 -32.64 -40.03
C SER A 163 12.83 -31.39 -39.34
N LEU A 164 11.60 -31.44 -38.81
CA LEU A 164 11.00 -30.41 -37.97
C LEU A 164 11.98 -29.95 -36.85
N GLY A 165 12.87 -30.88 -36.44
CA GLY A 165 13.96 -30.61 -35.51
C GLY A 165 15.03 -29.65 -36.02
N ASP A 166 15.30 -29.65 -37.33
CA ASP A 166 16.31 -28.80 -37.96
C ASP A 166 15.79 -27.37 -38.19
N VAL A 167 14.51 -27.23 -38.52
CA VAL A 167 13.82 -25.92 -38.58
C VAL A 167 13.72 -25.31 -37.20
N ILE A 168 13.44 -26.09 -36.16
CA ILE A 168 13.41 -25.64 -34.77
C ILE A 168 14.80 -25.25 -34.28
N LYS A 169 15.85 -25.98 -34.63
CA LYS A 169 17.23 -25.64 -34.28
C LYS A 169 17.73 -24.37 -34.97
N ALA A 170 17.43 -24.18 -36.25
CA ALA A 170 17.86 -23.00 -37.00
C ALA A 170 17.23 -21.68 -36.51
N ASN A 171 15.96 -21.72 -36.04
CA ASN A 171 15.26 -20.54 -35.51
C ASN A 171 15.40 -20.34 -33.99
N LEU A 172 15.86 -21.35 -33.24
CA LEU A 172 16.00 -21.27 -31.78
C LEU A 172 17.39 -20.76 -31.31
N ILE A 173 18.35 -20.57 -32.20
CA ILE A 173 19.67 -20.07 -31.86
C ILE A 173 19.76 -18.55 -32.09
N SER A 174 18.79 -17.79 -31.71
CA SER A 174 19.07 -16.38 -31.40
C SER A 174 19.30 -16.27 -29.90
N SER A 175 20.54 -16.04 -29.52
CA SER A 175 21.00 -15.85 -28.13
C SER A 175 20.23 -14.76 -27.35
N ALA A 176 19.45 -13.94 -28.02
CA ALA A 176 18.55 -12.96 -27.47
C ALA A 176 17.37 -13.56 -26.67
N ILE A 177 16.89 -14.78 -26.99
CA ILE A 177 15.79 -15.41 -26.29
C ILE A 177 16.25 -15.99 -24.95
N ILE A 178 17.45 -16.54 -24.89
CA ILE A 178 18.03 -17.12 -23.65
C ILE A 178 18.37 -16.03 -22.65
N SER A 179 18.87 -14.87 -23.11
CA SER A 179 19.14 -13.69 -22.25
C SER A 179 17.87 -13.11 -21.66
N GLY A 180 16.81 -12.97 -22.47
CA GLY A 180 15.53 -12.42 -22.02
C GLY A 180 14.84 -13.28 -20.96
N VAL A 181 14.93 -14.62 -21.03
CA VAL A 181 14.39 -15.53 -20.02
C VAL A 181 15.16 -15.42 -18.69
N LYS A 182 16.47 -15.22 -18.76
CA LYS A 182 17.32 -15.07 -17.55
C LYS A 182 17.11 -13.74 -16.86
N GLU A 183 16.96 -12.65 -17.60
CA GLU A 183 16.62 -11.32 -17.07
C GLU A 183 15.20 -11.29 -16.50
N LEU A 184 14.24 -11.95 -17.14
CA LEU A 184 12.87 -12.09 -16.65
C LEU A 184 12.80 -12.88 -15.32
N ALA A 185 13.55 -13.98 -15.22
CA ALA A 185 13.65 -14.77 -14.00
C ALA A 185 14.27 -13.97 -12.83
N ASN A 186 15.28 -13.15 -13.12
CA ASN A 186 15.90 -12.26 -12.14
C ASN A 186 14.95 -11.10 -11.76
N GLY A 187 14.24 -10.52 -12.71
CA GLY A 187 13.23 -9.48 -12.45
C GLY A 187 12.08 -9.98 -11.56
N ILE A 188 11.60 -11.22 -11.77
CA ILE A 188 10.58 -11.85 -10.91
C ILE A 188 11.11 -12.06 -9.49
N LYS A 189 12.39 -12.42 -9.33
CA LYS A 189 13.01 -12.64 -8.02
C LYS A 189 13.17 -11.34 -7.22
N GLU A 190 13.48 -10.23 -7.88
CA GLU A 190 13.56 -8.90 -7.25
C GLU A 190 12.18 -8.32 -6.94
N LEU A 191 11.19 -8.51 -7.82
CA LEU A 191 9.80 -8.12 -7.56
C LEU A 191 9.17 -8.92 -6.40
N ALA A 192 9.47 -10.22 -6.29
CA ALA A 192 9.02 -11.04 -5.16
C ALA A 192 9.63 -10.56 -3.84
N LYS A 193 10.91 -10.18 -3.82
CA LYS A 193 11.56 -9.61 -2.61
C LYS A 193 10.94 -8.26 -2.22
N GLY A 194 10.72 -7.36 -3.18
CA GLY A 194 10.08 -6.08 -2.93
C GLY A 194 8.64 -6.21 -2.44
N ALA A 195 7.85 -7.16 -2.96
CA ALA A 195 6.47 -7.39 -2.56
C ALA A 195 6.34 -8.00 -1.16
N ILE A 196 7.30 -8.86 -0.75
CA ILE A 196 7.35 -9.41 0.61
C ILE A 196 7.67 -8.30 1.62
N SER A 197 8.62 -7.40 1.29
CA SER A 197 8.96 -6.25 2.14
C SER A 197 7.76 -5.31 2.33
N VAL A 198 7.04 -4.95 1.26
CA VAL A 198 5.85 -4.10 1.34
C VAL A 198 4.72 -4.77 2.13
N GLY A 199 4.55 -6.10 2.03
CA GLY A 199 3.57 -6.86 2.80
C GLY A 199 3.90 -6.88 4.29
N MET A 200 5.15 -7.11 4.67
CA MET A 200 5.61 -7.11 6.07
C MET A 200 5.54 -5.71 6.69
N ASP A 201 5.90 -4.66 5.95
CA ASP A 201 5.76 -3.27 6.40
C ASP A 201 4.28 -2.87 6.53
N PHE A 202 3.40 -3.43 5.71
CA PHE A 202 1.95 -3.23 5.80
C PHE A 202 1.38 -3.88 7.07
N GLU A 203 1.70 -5.13 7.38
CA GLU A 203 1.26 -5.80 8.62
C GLU A 203 1.76 -5.06 9.87
N SER A 204 3.02 -4.63 9.88
CA SER A 204 3.58 -3.81 10.94
C SER A 204 2.87 -2.46 11.05
N GLY A 205 2.55 -1.81 9.92
CA GLY A 205 1.79 -0.57 9.87
C GLY A 205 0.36 -0.72 10.37
N MET A 206 -0.32 -1.80 10.01
CA MET A 206 -1.68 -2.12 10.48
C MET A 206 -1.70 -2.43 11.98
N SER A 207 -0.69 -3.14 12.48
CA SER A 207 -0.55 -3.40 13.92
C SER A 207 -0.33 -2.10 14.71
N GLN A 208 0.45 -1.14 14.18
CA GLN A 208 0.61 0.17 14.82
C GLN A 208 -0.67 1.02 14.77
N VAL A 209 -1.43 0.97 13.69
CA VAL A 209 -2.73 1.63 13.57
C VAL A 209 -3.72 1.02 14.57
N ALA A 210 -3.77 -0.32 14.67
CA ALA A 210 -4.59 -1.02 15.65
C ALA A 210 -4.24 -0.61 17.09
N ALA A 211 -2.96 -0.59 17.43
CA ALA A 211 -2.49 -0.17 18.75
C ALA A 211 -2.80 1.30 19.06
N THR A 212 -2.74 2.18 18.07
CA THR A 212 -3.04 3.61 18.24
C THR A 212 -4.54 3.88 18.40
N MET A 213 -5.38 3.03 17.81
CA MET A 213 -6.84 3.13 17.87
C MET A 213 -7.45 2.33 19.04
N GLY A 214 -6.63 1.57 19.79
CA GLY A 214 -7.10 0.68 20.86
C GLY A 214 -7.95 -0.48 20.34
N MET A 215 -7.80 -0.84 19.07
CA MET A 215 -8.50 -1.95 18.40
C MET A 215 -7.53 -3.06 18.10
N THR A 216 -7.99 -4.30 18.08
CA THR A 216 -7.20 -5.44 17.62
C THR A 216 -7.16 -5.47 16.09
N THR A 217 -6.12 -6.06 15.53
CA THR A 217 -5.99 -6.26 14.07
C THR A 217 -7.17 -7.05 13.47
N GLN A 218 -7.82 -7.89 14.28
CA GLN A 218 -9.01 -8.65 13.89
C GLN A 218 -10.26 -7.78 13.78
N GLU A 219 -10.42 -6.78 14.66
CA GLU A 219 -11.56 -5.83 14.61
C GLU A 219 -11.45 -4.88 13.41
N ILE A 220 -10.23 -4.56 12.96
CA ILE A 220 -10.03 -3.75 11.76
C ILE A 220 -10.30 -4.57 10.48
N ALA A 221 -9.97 -5.85 10.47
CA ALA A 221 -10.22 -6.75 9.34
C ALA A 221 -11.70 -7.18 9.25
N GLY A 222 -12.40 -7.28 10.38
CA GLY A 222 -13.81 -7.68 10.44
C GLY A 222 -14.83 -6.57 10.21
N GLY A 223 -14.42 -5.31 10.15
CA GLY A 223 -15.32 -4.15 9.92
C GLY A 223 -15.80 -3.98 8.47
N SER A 224 -15.62 -4.99 7.61
CA SER A 224 -16.07 -5.00 6.21
C SER A 224 -17.38 -5.78 5.99
N GLU A 225 -18.01 -6.31 7.04
CA GLU A 225 -19.28 -7.01 6.93
C GLU A 225 -20.31 -6.36 7.89
N ALA A 226 -20.87 -5.23 7.49
CA ALA A 226 -22.16 -4.70 7.95
C ALA A 226 -22.66 -3.67 6.92
#